data_98ad3083e62dcb02a7f4dbd6b869d4dd
#
_entry.id   98ad3083e62dcb02a7f4dbd6b869d4dd
#
_cell.length_a   1.000
_cell.length_b   1.000
_cell.length_c   1.000
_cell.angle_alpha   90.00
_cell.angle_beta   90.00
_cell.angle_gamma   90.00
#
_symmetry.space_group_name_H-M   'P 1'
#
loop_
_entity.id
_entity.type
_entity.pdbx_description
1 polymer ?
#
loop_
_entity_poly.entity_id
_entity_poly.type
_entity_poly.pdbx_seq_one_letter_code
_entity_poly.pdbx_strand_id
1 'polypeptide(L)'
;MELDATSLYIMRRHGALKHIYGEAPAALESSSTYFQGQMRHVEAALADGRPHLMGDRFTSADMLLTTCLVWAIDYEVPVAPACHDYLERIVARPAYQSALRANLPREPKQETTRD
;
A
#
# COMPACT_ATOMS: atom_id res chain seq x y z
N MET A 1 8.68 -2.90 -9.71
CA MET A 1 7.40 -3.62 -9.57
C MET A 1 6.28 -2.83 -10.23
N GLU A 2 5.51 -3.44 -11.10
CA GLU A 2 4.49 -2.71 -11.88
C GLU A 2 3.34 -2.15 -11.04
N LEU A 3 3.03 -2.78 -9.91
CA LEU A 3 1.94 -2.32 -9.03
C LEU A 3 2.18 -0.91 -8.49
N ASP A 4 3.37 -0.62 -7.99
CA ASP A 4 3.68 0.69 -7.43
C ASP A 4 4.15 1.68 -8.49
N ALA A 5 5.08 1.28 -9.35
CA ALA A 5 5.71 2.16 -10.32
C ALA A 5 4.75 2.68 -11.40
N THR A 6 3.75 1.90 -11.78
CA THR A 6 2.80 2.27 -12.84
C THR A 6 1.48 2.76 -12.27
N SER A 7 0.77 1.88 -11.54
CA SER A 7 -0.61 2.15 -11.13
C SER A 7 -0.71 3.10 -9.95
N LEU A 8 0.01 2.82 -8.88
CA LEU A 8 -0.10 3.60 -7.64
C LEU A 8 0.50 5.00 -7.78
N TYR A 9 1.57 5.16 -8.57
CA TYR A 9 2.11 6.48 -8.84
C TYR A 9 1.17 7.35 -9.68
N ILE A 10 0.46 6.78 -10.64
CA ILE A 10 -0.54 7.52 -11.42
C ILE A 10 -1.69 7.96 -10.49
N MET A 11 -2.17 7.07 -9.62
CA MET A 11 -3.21 7.40 -8.64
C MET A 11 -2.75 8.48 -7.66
N ARG A 12 -1.50 8.44 -7.20
CA ARG A 12 -0.94 9.48 -6.36
C ARG A 12 -0.89 10.83 -7.06
N ARG A 13 -0.38 10.84 -8.29
CA ARG A 13 -0.19 12.06 -9.09
C ARG A 13 -1.50 12.76 -9.38
N HIS A 14 -2.51 12.04 -9.86
CA HIS A 14 -3.78 12.59 -10.31
C HIS A 14 -4.93 12.44 -9.31
N GLY A 15 -4.70 11.80 -8.18
CA GLY A 15 -5.61 11.72 -7.06
C GLY A 15 -5.17 12.63 -5.92
N ALA A 16 -4.28 12.15 -5.06
CA ALA A 16 -3.80 12.89 -3.89
C ALA A 16 -3.08 14.21 -4.24
N LEU A 17 -2.35 14.25 -5.35
CA LEU A 17 -1.60 15.42 -5.81
C LEU A 17 -2.24 16.12 -7.02
N LYS A 18 -3.53 15.97 -7.22
CA LYS A 18 -4.25 16.58 -8.35
C LYS A 18 -4.14 18.11 -8.40
N HIS A 19 -3.95 18.75 -7.26
CA HIS A 19 -3.75 20.19 -7.17
C HIS A 19 -2.42 20.67 -7.77
N ILE A 20 -1.45 19.75 -7.94
CA ILE A 20 -0.14 20.03 -8.56
C ILE A 20 -0.12 19.58 -10.02
N TYR A 21 -0.57 18.34 -10.28
CA TYR A 21 -0.45 17.69 -11.59
C TYR A 21 -1.73 17.70 -12.42
N GLY A 22 -2.82 18.21 -11.87
CA GLY A 22 -4.12 18.26 -12.53
C GLY A 22 -4.93 16.97 -12.37
N GLU A 23 -6.22 17.09 -12.63
CA GLU A 23 -7.16 15.97 -12.60
C GLU A 23 -7.06 15.15 -13.89
N ALA A 24 -7.08 13.82 -13.76
CA ALA A 24 -7.13 12.90 -14.88
C ALA A 24 -8.01 11.69 -14.52
N PRO A 25 -9.36 11.84 -14.50
CA PRO A 25 -10.27 10.77 -14.09
C PRO A 25 -10.11 9.48 -14.91
N ALA A 26 -9.90 9.59 -16.20
CA ALA A 26 -9.67 8.43 -17.08
C ALA A 26 -8.36 7.68 -16.71
N ALA A 27 -7.31 8.41 -16.36
CA ALA A 27 -6.05 7.82 -15.91
C ALA A 27 -6.20 7.11 -14.55
N LEU A 28 -6.98 7.67 -13.63
CA LEU A 28 -7.29 7.06 -12.35
C LEU A 28 -8.06 5.75 -12.54
N GLU A 29 -9.11 5.76 -13.33
CA GLU A 29 -9.91 4.57 -13.62
C GLU A 29 -9.09 3.47 -14.30
N SER A 30 -8.32 3.83 -15.31
CA SER A 30 -7.43 2.91 -16.02
C SER A 30 -6.37 2.32 -15.13
N SER A 31 -5.76 3.11 -14.25
CA SER A 31 -4.75 2.67 -13.28
C SER A 31 -5.34 1.72 -12.24
N SER A 32 -6.53 2.01 -11.74
CA SER A 32 -7.25 1.15 -10.79
C SER A 32 -7.58 -0.20 -11.42
N THR A 33 -8.08 -0.21 -12.64
CA THR A 33 -8.39 -1.44 -13.39
C THR A 33 -7.14 -2.27 -13.64
N TYR A 34 -6.04 -1.64 -14.04
CA TYR A 34 -4.76 -2.32 -14.25
C TYR A 34 -4.22 -2.92 -12.95
N PHE A 35 -4.23 -2.16 -11.85
CA PHE A 35 -3.82 -2.63 -10.55
C PHE A 35 -4.62 -3.86 -10.11
N GLN A 36 -5.93 -3.82 -10.22
CA GLN A 36 -6.80 -4.94 -9.86
C GLN A 36 -6.55 -6.18 -10.73
N GLY A 37 -6.26 -5.97 -12.02
CA GLY A 37 -5.87 -7.04 -12.93
C GLY A 37 -4.57 -7.73 -12.52
N GLN A 38 -3.56 -6.97 -12.10
CA GLN A 38 -2.29 -7.51 -11.61
C GLN A 38 -2.46 -8.21 -10.25
N MET A 39 -3.34 -7.69 -9.39
CA MET A 39 -3.64 -8.28 -8.08
C MET A 39 -4.26 -9.67 -8.17
N ARG A 40 -4.88 -10.05 -9.28
CA ARG A 40 -5.43 -11.41 -9.47
C ARG A 40 -4.35 -12.48 -9.33
N HIS A 41 -3.14 -12.21 -9.76
CA HIS A 41 -2.01 -13.14 -9.59
C HIS A 41 -1.64 -13.32 -8.12
N VAL A 42 -1.67 -12.25 -7.34
CA VAL A 42 -1.43 -12.28 -5.90
C VAL A 42 -2.54 -13.01 -5.16
N GLU A 43 -3.79 -12.72 -5.50
CA GLU A 43 -4.97 -13.39 -4.94
C GLU A 43 -4.91 -14.89 -5.17
N ALA A 44 -4.56 -15.33 -6.38
CA ALA A 44 -4.39 -16.74 -6.72
C ALA A 44 -3.27 -17.38 -5.90
N ALA A 45 -2.16 -16.69 -5.70
CA ALA A 45 -1.05 -17.19 -4.87
C ALA A 45 -1.43 -17.33 -3.40
N LEU A 46 -2.25 -16.44 -2.87
CA LEU A 46 -2.69 -16.46 -1.46
C LEU A 46 -3.93 -17.32 -1.21
N ALA A 47 -4.58 -17.84 -2.25
CA ALA A 47 -5.82 -18.61 -2.15
C ALA A 47 -5.65 -19.93 -1.40
N ASP A 48 -4.45 -20.49 -1.32
CA ASP A 48 -4.15 -21.72 -0.59
C ASP A 48 -3.98 -21.53 0.93
N GLY A 49 -4.13 -20.29 1.42
CA GLY A 49 -4.01 -19.96 2.84
C GLY A 49 -2.58 -19.85 3.35
N ARG A 50 -1.59 -19.77 2.46
CA ARG A 50 -0.18 -19.61 2.88
C ARG A 50 0.02 -18.35 3.74
N PRO A 51 0.87 -18.41 4.77
CA PRO A 51 1.08 -17.25 5.66
C PRO A 51 1.85 -16.09 5.01
N HIS A 52 2.70 -16.40 4.03
CA HIS A 52 3.53 -15.42 3.33
C HIS A 52 3.47 -15.65 1.82
N LEU A 53 3.82 -14.64 1.04
CA LEU A 53 3.73 -14.69 -0.42
C LEU A 53 4.56 -15.83 -1.02
N MET A 54 5.74 -16.09 -0.47
CA MET A 54 6.63 -17.16 -0.90
C MET A 54 6.44 -18.49 -0.13
N GLY A 55 5.37 -18.61 0.67
CA GLY A 55 5.05 -19.81 1.44
C GLY A 55 5.20 -19.59 2.95
N ASP A 56 6.10 -20.35 3.60
CA ASP A 56 6.26 -20.32 5.07
C ASP A 56 7.19 -19.22 5.59
N ARG A 57 7.94 -18.57 4.72
CA ARG A 57 8.98 -17.62 5.11
C ARG A 57 8.60 -16.19 4.76
N PHE A 58 8.80 -15.29 5.71
CA PHE A 58 8.73 -13.85 5.46
C PHE A 58 9.93 -13.41 4.61
N THR A 59 9.68 -12.73 3.50
CA THR A 59 10.70 -12.25 2.57
C THR A 59 10.47 -10.78 2.22
N SER A 60 11.40 -10.20 1.46
CA SER A 60 11.24 -8.84 0.91
C SER A 60 10.02 -8.70 0.01
N ALA A 61 9.54 -9.78 -0.60
CA ALA A 61 8.31 -9.79 -1.38
C ALA A 61 7.10 -9.40 -0.52
N ASP A 62 7.05 -9.88 0.73
CA ASP A 62 5.99 -9.51 1.68
C ASP A 62 6.05 -8.02 2.07
N MET A 63 7.24 -7.47 2.23
CA MET A 63 7.42 -6.04 2.52
C MET A 63 6.91 -5.17 1.36
N LEU A 64 7.28 -5.49 0.13
CA LEU A 64 6.86 -4.76 -1.06
C LEU A 64 5.37 -4.87 -1.30
N LEU A 65 4.80 -6.06 -1.21
CA LEU A 65 3.37 -6.29 -1.37
C LEU A 65 2.57 -5.55 -0.30
N THR A 66 3.00 -5.59 0.94
CA THR A 66 2.35 -4.87 2.06
C THR A 66 2.28 -3.37 1.77
N THR A 67 3.36 -2.77 1.31
CA THR A 67 3.39 -1.36 0.92
C THR A 67 2.37 -1.05 -0.17
N CYS A 68 2.30 -1.89 -1.20
CA CYS A 68 1.34 -1.74 -2.29
C CYS A 68 -0.10 -1.86 -1.80
N LEU A 69 -0.40 -2.81 -0.91
CA LEU A 69 -1.74 -3.00 -0.36
C LEU A 69 -2.18 -1.82 0.52
N VAL A 70 -1.30 -1.31 1.36
CA VAL A 70 -1.58 -0.12 2.19
C VAL A 70 -1.90 1.07 1.30
N TRP A 71 -1.11 1.32 0.27
CA TRP A 71 -1.37 2.40 -0.68
C TRP A 71 -2.68 2.21 -1.45
N ALA A 72 -2.99 0.99 -1.87
CA ALA A 72 -4.24 0.70 -2.56
C ALA A 72 -5.45 1.02 -1.67
N ILE A 73 -5.40 0.66 -0.40
CA ILE A 73 -6.45 0.97 0.57
C ILE A 73 -6.56 2.49 0.78
N ASP A 74 -5.45 3.20 0.91
CA ASP A 74 -5.44 4.65 1.06
C ASP A 74 -6.04 5.37 -0.15
N TYR A 75 -5.88 4.80 -1.35
CA TYR A 75 -6.47 5.33 -2.58
C TYR A 75 -7.85 4.75 -2.91
N GLU A 76 -8.45 4.02 -1.95
CA GLU A 76 -9.79 3.44 -2.08
C GLU A 76 -9.93 2.44 -3.24
N VAL A 77 -8.84 1.77 -3.59
CA VAL A 77 -8.87 0.67 -4.58
C VAL A 77 -9.38 -0.59 -3.90
N PRO A 78 -10.38 -1.29 -4.47
CA PRO A 78 -10.87 -2.53 -3.90
C PRO A 78 -9.76 -3.59 -3.77
N VAL A 79 -9.70 -4.24 -2.61
CA VAL A 79 -8.74 -5.30 -2.29
C VAL A 79 -9.51 -6.55 -1.88
N ALA A 80 -9.15 -7.71 -2.43
CA ALA A 80 -9.83 -8.97 -2.14
C ALA A 80 -9.68 -9.39 -0.66
N PRO A 81 -10.66 -10.12 -0.09
CA PRO A 81 -10.62 -10.57 1.30
C PRO A 81 -9.35 -11.31 1.69
N ALA A 82 -8.85 -12.20 0.81
CA ALA A 82 -7.59 -12.92 1.06
C ALA A 82 -6.39 -11.99 1.23
N CYS A 83 -6.36 -10.88 0.50
CA CYS A 83 -5.32 -9.86 0.63
C CYS A 83 -5.48 -9.04 1.92
N HIS A 84 -6.70 -8.75 2.36
CA HIS A 84 -6.96 -8.13 3.65
C HIS A 84 -6.48 -9.00 4.81
N ASP A 85 -6.80 -10.30 4.79
CA ASP A 85 -6.37 -11.25 5.82
C ASP A 85 -4.84 -11.36 5.87
N TYR A 86 -4.21 -11.41 4.72
CA TYR A 86 -2.75 -11.38 4.60
C TYR A 86 -2.17 -10.10 5.20
N LEU A 87 -2.71 -8.95 4.84
CA LEU A 87 -2.25 -7.65 5.33
C LEU A 87 -2.38 -7.55 6.85
N GLU A 88 -3.47 -7.98 7.43
CA GLU A 88 -3.67 -7.99 8.89
C GLU A 88 -2.57 -8.79 9.60
N ARG A 89 -2.20 -9.95 9.06
CA ARG A 89 -1.11 -10.76 9.63
C ARG A 89 0.24 -10.05 9.59
N ILE A 90 0.55 -9.40 8.48
CA ILE A 90 1.83 -8.68 8.33
C ILE A 90 1.88 -7.44 9.23
N VAL A 91 0.81 -6.66 9.25
CA VAL A 91 0.70 -5.44 10.06
C VAL A 91 0.78 -5.75 11.56
N ALA A 92 0.31 -6.91 11.99
CA ALA A 92 0.38 -7.35 13.39
C ALA A 92 1.81 -7.73 13.85
N ARG A 93 2.77 -7.87 12.94
CA ARG A 93 4.16 -8.21 13.30
C ARG A 93 4.78 -7.10 14.15
N PRO A 94 5.47 -7.45 15.27
CA PRO A 94 6.12 -6.45 16.12
C PRO A 94 7.11 -5.55 15.38
N ALA A 95 7.86 -6.12 14.44
CA ALA A 95 8.80 -5.36 13.61
C ALA A 95 8.08 -4.32 12.73
N TYR A 96 6.93 -4.66 12.15
CA TYR A 96 6.12 -3.72 11.38
C TYR A 96 5.60 -2.58 12.26
N GLN A 97 5.07 -2.89 13.42
CA GLN A 97 4.55 -1.91 14.38
C GLN A 97 5.66 -0.97 14.86
N SER A 98 6.85 -1.51 15.11
CA SER A 98 8.02 -0.72 15.50
C SER A 98 8.46 0.24 14.38
N ALA A 99 8.53 -0.23 13.14
CA ALA A 99 8.86 0.59 11.98
C ALA A 99 7.82 1.68 11.74
N LEU A 100 6.54 1.36 11.87
CA LEU A 100 5.46 2.31 11.72
C LEU A 100 5.57 3.45 12.72
N ARG A 101 5.79 3.14 14.01
CA ARG A 101 6.00 4.15 15.05
C ARG A 101 7.22 5.03 14.79
N ALA A 102 8.31 4.45 14.32
CA ALA A 102 9.55 5.17 14.01
C ALA A 102 9.38 6.16 12.84
N ASN A 103 8.44 5.87 11.93
CA ASN A 103 8.19 6.68 10.74
C ASN A 103 6.99 7.63 10.87
N LEU A 104 6.32 7.66 12.03
CA LEU A 104 5.29 8.66 12.26
C LEU A 104 5.90 10.07 12.27
N PRO A 105 5.19 11.07 11.71
CA PRO A 105 5.63 12.45 11.79
C PRO A 105 5.85 12.84 13.25
N ARG A 106 6.99 13.42 13.55
CA ARG A 106 7.21 14.02 14.87
C ARG A 106 6.33 15.26 14.97
N GLU A 107 5.63 15.38 16.08
CA GLU A 107 4.95 16.62 16.37
C GLU A 107 5.98 17.76 16.34
N PRO A 108 5.65 18.91 15.72
CA PRO A 108 6.53 20.04 15.75
C PRO A 108 6.78 20.39 17.22
N LYS A 109 8.04 20.46 17.62
CA LYS A 109 8.38 20.98 18.94
C LYS A 109 7.74 22.36 19.04
N GLN A 110 6.86 22.53 20.00
CA GLN A 110 6.39 23.86 20.35
C GLN A 110 7.66 24.65 20.72
N GLU A 111 8.06 25.54 19.85
CA GLU A 111 9.06 26.55 20.24
C GLU A 111 8.42 27.37 21.35
N THR A 112 8.90 27.16 22.54
CA THR A 112 8.63 28.07 23.65
C THR A 112 9.29 29.37 23.28
N THR A 113 8.49 30.32 22.79
CA THR A 113 8.92 31.71 22.66
C THR A 113 9.32 32.16 24.06
N ARG A 114 10.62 32.35 24.27
CA ARG A 114 11.07 33.11 25.43
C ARG A 114 10.82 34.58 25.15
N ASP A 115 9.92 35.16 25.89
CA ASP A 115 9.83 36.59 25.99
C ASP A 115 11.07 37.14 26.69
#